data_ec3f0fe219bd9cef2023df207aa4fc2f
#
_entry.id   ec3f0fe219bd9cef2023df207aa4fc2f
#
_cell.length_a   1.000
_cell.length_b   1.000
_cell.length_c   1.000
_cell.angle_alpha   90.00
_cell.angle_beta   90.00
_cell.angle_gamma   90.00
#
_symmetry.space_group_name_H-M   'P 1'
#
loop_
_entity.id
_entity.type
_entity.pdbx_description
1 polymer ?
#
loop_
_entity_poly.entity_id
_entity_poly.type
_entity_poly.pdbx_seq_one_letter_code
_entity_poly.pdbx_strand_id
1 'polypeptide(L)'
;MHTAWVIFPQQLFAAHPCIKDEHKQVYLVEDDLFFGDSIYPQRFHQQKLQLHIASMAYYEDYLRSKGLSCLSLKYHEGSASQTRLFTLLIDHGVRHIHTLDPVDYLLKKRLEDNAYRADLQITWHKTPGFLNTQRQNSAYREHKNRWYMADFYQFQRKRMNILVENDQPVGGRWSYDHENRKKIPKRYLDKIPTMEFASKTSYHVAAIARLQKQFSHHPGNGQKIIYPVTHQDAQQWLDSFLSNGFVNLAPMKMP
;
A
#
# COMPACT_ATOMS: atom_id res chain seq x y z
N MET A 1 -8.12 21.37 -21.22
CA MET A 1 -6.94 20.51 -20.96
C MET A 1 -7.42 19.16 -20.50
N HIS A 2 -7.02 18.08 -21.18
CA HIS A 2 -7.35 16.74 -20.71
C HIS A 2 -6.52 16.40 -19.46
N THR A 3 -7.20 15.98 -18.42
CA THR A 3 -6.59 15.57 -17.14
C THR A 3 -6.85 14.10 -16.89
N ALA A 4 -5.94 13.43 -16.17
CA ALA A 4 -6.06 12.02 -15.85
C ALA A 4 -5.58 11.73 -14.42
N TRP A 5 -6.06 10.61 -13.86
CA TRP A 5 -5.52 10.03 -12.64
C TRP A 5 -4.52 8.91 -12.97
N VAL A 6 -3.41 8.88 -12.24
CA VAL A 6 -2.43 7.78 -12.31
C VAL A 6 -2.34 7.14 -10.94
N ILE A 7 -2.50 5.81 -10.88
CA ILE A 7 -2.57 5.03 -9.65
C ILE A 7 -1.61 3.85 -9.73
N PHE A 8 -0.84 3.64 -8.66
CA PHE A 8 0.17 2.60 -8.53
C PHE A 8 -0.25 1.51 -7.54
N PRO A 9 0.45 0.34 -7.49
CA PRO A 9 0.05 -0.83 -6.70
C PRO A 9 -0.14 -0.58 -5.19
N GLN A 10 0.54 0.41 -4.61
CA GLN A 10 0.43 0.77 -3.20
C GLN A 10 -0.68 1.80 -2.91
N GLN A 11 -1.47 2.21 -3.91
CA GLN A 11 -2.44 3.30 -3.81
C GLN A 11 -3.90 2.85 -4.00
N LEU A 12 -4.19 1.58 -3.84
CA LEU A 12 -5.50 0.97 -4.11
C LEU A 12 -6.50 1.22 -2.96
N PHE A 13 -6.75 2.47 -2.62
CA PHE A 13 -7.62 2.86 -1.50
C PHE A 13 -9.10 2.82 -1.87
N ALA A 14 -9.94 2.29 -0.97
CA ALA A 14 -11.40 2.27 -1.15
C ALA A 14 -12.00 3.68 -1.27
N ALA A 15 -11.44 4.67 -0.57
CA ALA A 15 -11.83 6.07 -0.63
C ALA A 15 -10.83 6.92 -1.41
N HIS A 16 -10.36 6.42 -2.56
CA HIS A 16 -9.41 7.16 -3.39
C HIS A 16 -10.05 8.45 -3.93
N PRO A 17 -9.33 9.60 -3.91
CA PRO A 17 -9.87 10.89 -4.38
C PRO A 17 -10.41 10.87 -5.82
N CYS A 18 -9.86 10.04 -6.71
CA CYS A 18 -10.34 9.92 -8.09
C CYS A 18 -11.81 9.50 -8.19
N ILE A 19 -12.35 8.79 -7.18
CA ILE A 19 -13.75 8.30 -7.21
C ILE A 19 -14.75 9.44 -7.20
N LYS A 20 -14.37 10.61 -6.70
CA LYS A 20 -15.20 11.82 -6.71
C LYS A 20 -15.11 12.62 -8.00
N ASP A 21 -14.32 12.16 -8.97
CA ASP A 21 -13.98 12.88 -10.18
C ASP A 21 -14.41 12.06 -11.40
N GLU A 22 -15.72 11.97 -11.61
CA GLU A 22 -16.38 11.05 -12.55
C GLU A 22 -16.01 11.26 -14.03
N HIS A 23 -15.36 12.37 -14.38
CA HIS A 23 -15.05 12.71 -15.77
C HIS A 23 -13.60 12.47 -16.18
N LYS A 24 -12.77 11.89 -15.30
CA LYS A 24 -11.35 11.69 -15.58
C LYS A 24 -11.04 10.23 -15.90
N GLN A 25 -10.18 10.07 -16.89
CA GLN A 25 -9.57 8.78 -17.21
C GLN A 25 -8.63 8.38 -16.07
N VAL A 26 -8.68 7.13 -15.66
CA VAL A 26 -7.75 6.55 -14.68
C VAL A 26 -6.78 5.60 -15.38
N TYR A 27 -5.51 5.74 -15.09
CA TYR A 27 -4.44 4.83 -15.50
C TYR A 27 -3.94 4.05 -14.29
N LEU A 28 -4.15 2.75 -14.28
CA LEU A 28 -3.56 1.83 -13.31
C LEU A 28 -2.23 1.33 -13.86
N VAL A 29 -1.14 1.57 -13.14
CA VAL A 29 0.20 1.30 -13.64
C VAL A 29 0.90 0.24 -12.80
N GLU A 30 1.21 -0.89 -13.42
CA GLU A 30 2.13 -1.88 -12.85
C GLU A 30 3.57 -1.38 -13.08
N ASP A 31 4.03 -0.53 -12.17
CA ASP A 31 5.35 0.10 -12.29
C ASP A 31 6.48 -0.90 -11.99
N ASP A 32 7.59 -0.73 -12.71
CA ASP A 32 8.77 -1.59 -12.65
C ASP A 32 9.31 -1.76 -11.22
N LEU A 33 9.23 -0.72 -10.38
CA LEU A 33 9.68 -0.76 -8.99
C LEU A 33 8.93 -1.81 -8.13
N PHE A 34 7.76 -2.27 -8.58
CA PHE A 34 6.95 -3.27 -7.88
C PHE A 34 7.00 -4.65 -8.53
N PHE A 35 7.40 -4.74 -9.81
CA PHE A 35 7.36 -5.98 -10.58
C PHE A 35 8.74 -6.49 -11.01
N GLY A 36 9.68 -5.60 -11.30
CA GLY A 36 11.04 -5.94 -11.71
C GLY A 36 11.70 -4.76 -12.41
N ASP A 37 12.54 -4.05 -11.68
CA ASP A 37 13.22 -2.85 -12.15
C ASP A 37 14.56 -3.20 -12.79
N SER A 38 14.87 -2.63 -13.96
CA SER A 38 16.11 -2.90 -14.68
C SER A 38 17.32 -2.16 -14.08
N ILE A 39 17.10 -1.01 -13.43
CA ILE A 39 18.15 -0.20 -12.81
C ILE A 39 18.45 -0.71 -11.39
N TYR A 40 17.39 -1.11 -10.67
CA TYR A 40 17.48 -1.68 -9.33
C TYR A 40 16.93 -3.11 -9.35
N PRO A 41 17.65 -4.07 -9.96
CA PRO A 41 17.11 -5.39 -10.24
C PRO A 41 16.82 -6.15 -8.95
N GLN A 42 15.54 -6.46 -8.75
CA GLN A 42 15.06 -7.26 -7.64
C GLN A 42 14.13 -8.36 -8.16
N ARG A 43 14.38 -9.59 -7.72
CA ARG A 43 13.46 -10.70 -7.93
C ARG A 43 12.49 -10.77 -6.76
N PHE A 44 11.34 -10.15 -6.91
CA PHE A 44 10.31 -10.18 -5.87
C PHE A 44 9.77 -11.59 -5.65
N HIS A 45 9.45 -11.89 -4.40
CA HIS A 45 8.80 -13.15 -4.06
C HIS A 45 7.45 -13.28 -4.77
N GLN A 46 7.13 -14.46 -5.28
CA GLN A 46 5.91 -14.71 -6.06
C GLN A 46 4.61 -14.33 -5.31
N GLN A 47 4.57 -14.45 -3.98
CA GLN A 47 3.42 -14.01 -3.17
C GLN A 47 3.17 -12.50 -3.25
N LYS A 48 4.25 -11.69 -3.28
CA LYS A 48 4.12 -10.24 -3.46
C LYS A 48 3.56 -9.91 -4.85
N LEU A 49 4.09 -10.56 -5.87
CA LEU A 49 3.60 -10.37 -7.25
C LEU A 49 2.15 -10.83 -7.41
N GLN A 50 1.78 -11.99 -6.80
CA GLN A 50 0.40 -12.46 -6.77
C GLN A 50 -0.53 -11.41 -6.18
N LEU A 51 -0.17 -10.85 -5.00
CA LEU A 51 -0.96 -9.81 -4.34
C LEU A 51 -1.12 -8.59 -5.25
N HIS A 52 -0.05 -8.07 -5.84
CA HIS A 52 -0.14 -6.89 -6.71
C HIS A 52 -0.99 -7.16 -7.96
N ILE A 53 -0.76 -8.28 -8.67
CA ILE A 53 -1.52 -8.62 -9.87
C ILE A 53 -3.01 -8.76 -9.55
N ALA A 54 -3.34 -9.52 -8.51
CA ALA A 54 -4.73 -9.81 -8.15
C ALA A 54 -5.47 -8.56 -7.61
N SER A 55 -4.83 -7.79 -6.71
CA SER A 55 -5.44 -6.58 -6.16
C SER A 55 -5.61 -5.46 -7.19
N MET A 56 -4.68 -5.31 -8.13
CA MET A 56 -4.83 -4.35 -9.22
C MET A 56 -5.95 -4.74 -10.19
N ALA A 57 -6.10 -6.03 -10.50
CA ALA A 57 -7.21 -6.51 -11.32
C ALA A 57 -8.57 -6.28 -10.63
N TYR A 58 -8.69 -6.59 -9.34
CA TYR A 58 -9.86 -6.25 -8.55
C TYR A 58 -10.12 -4.73 -8.56
N TYR A 59 -9.08 -3.93 -8.37
CA TYR A 59 -9.24 -2.49 -8.26
C TYR A 59 -9.67 -1.84 -9.58
N GLU A 60 -9.26 -2.39 -10.71
CA GLU A 60 -9.74 -1.99 -12.04
C GLU A 60 -11.27 -2.17 -12.14
N ASP A 61 -11.77 -3.35 -11.76
CA ASP A 61 -13.21 -3.63 -11.74
C ASP A 61 -13.95 -2.77 -10.71
N TYR A 62 -13.34 -2.55 -9.55
CA TYR A 62 -13.88 -1.66 -8.53
C TYR A 62 -14.06 -0.22 -9.04
N LEU A 63 -13.07 0.35 -9.71
CA LEU A 63 -13.17 1.70 -10.28
C LEU A 63 -14.22 1.77 -11.39
N ARG A 64 -14.28 0.75 -12.25
CA ARG A 64 -15.32 0.64 -13.29
C ARG A 64 -16.73 0.56 -12.69
N SER A 65 -16.91 -0.17 -11.58
CA SER A 65 -18.18 -0.23 -10.86
C SER A 65 -18.61 1.12 -10.25
N LYS A 66 -17.65 2.06 -10.08
CA LYS A 66 -17.91 3.45 -9.68
C LYS A 66 -18.13 4.39 -10.86
N GLY A 67 -18.24 3.88 -12.08
CA GLY A 67 -18.48 4.67 -13.29
C GLY A 67 -17.23 5.28 -13.92
N LEU A 68 -16.03 4.97 -13.40
CA LEU A 68 -14.78 5.54 -13.93
C LEU A 68 -14.27 4.79 -15.16
N SER A 69 -13.77 5.52 -16.15
CA SER A 69 -13.00 4.95 -17.24
C SER A 69 -11.60 4.57 -16.75
N CYS A 70 -11.24 3.30 -16.86
CA CYS A 70 -9.99 2.78 -16.32
C CYS A 70 -9.21 2.01 -17.39
N LEU A 71 -7.94 2.34 -17.55
CA LEU A 71 -6.98 1.69 -18.42
C LEU A 71 -5.81 1.16 -17.59
N SER A 72 -5.53 -0.16 -17.71
CA SER A 72 -4.43 -0.80 -17.01
C SER A 72 -3.20 -0.93 -17.88
N LEU A 73 -2.11 -0.33 -17.46
CA LEU A 73 -0.79 -0.49 -18.04
C LEU A 73 -0.05 -1.64 -17.35
N LYS A 74 -0.08 -2.81 -17.97
CA LYS A 74 0.55 -4.02 -17.41
C LYS A 74 2.09 -3.96 -17.52
N TYR A 75 2.77 -4.55 -16.52
CA TYR A 75 4.22 -4.71 -16.55
C TYR A 75 4.67 -5.60 -17.73
N HIS A 76 5.75 -5.18 -18.38
CA HIS A 76 6.47 -5.94 -19.40
C HIS A 76 7.96 -5.90 -19.11
N GLU A 77 8.57 -7.07 -18.99
CA GLU A 77 10.01 -7.20 -18.79
C GLU A 77 10.78 -6.51 -19.93
N GLY A 78 11.82 -5.77 -19.58
CA GLY A 78 12.66 -5.04 -20.55
C GLY A 78 12.06 -3.76 -21.13
N SER A 79 10.86 -3.35 -20.69
CA SER A 79 10.20 -2.13 -21.16
C SER A 79 9.84 -1.22 -19.99
N ALA A 80 10.45 -0.03 -19.94
CA ALA A 80 10.23 0.93 -18.85
C ALA A 80 8.75 1.36 -18.75
N SER A 81 8.10 1.00 -17.66
CA SER A 81 6.67 1.25 -17.42
C SER A 81 6.33 2.74 -17.48
N GLN A 82 7.18 3.60 -16.94
CA GLN A 82 6.95 5.03 -16.95
C GLN A 82 7.12 5.66 -18.32
N THR A 83 8.09 5.23 -19.13
CA THR A 83 8.20 5.68 -20.52
C THR A 83 6.94 5.36 -21.29
N ARG A 84 6.42 4.13 -21.15
CA ARG A 84 5.17 3.70 -21.78
C ARG A 84 3.97 4.51 -21.28
N LEU A 85 3.91 4.78 -19.97
CA LEU A 85 2.86 5.60 -19.37
C LEU A 85 2.85 7.00 -20.00
N PHE A 86 3.98 7.68 -20.03
CA PHE A 86 4.04 9.05 -20.53
C PHE A 86 3.80 9.12 -22.05
N THR A 87 4.27 8.16 -22.85
CA THR A 87 3.88 8.03 -24.25
C THR A 87 2.36 7.94 -24.39
N LEU A 88 1.73 7.04 -23.64
CA LEU A 88 0.27 6.84 -23.69
C LEU A 88 -0.51 8.10 -23.24
N LEU A 89 -0.03 8.80 -22.22
CA LEU A 89 -0.65 10.05 -21.76
C LEU A 89 -0.60 11.13 -22.85
N ILE A 90 0.54 11.27 -23.53
CA ILE A 90 0.73 12.22 -24.64
C ILE A 90 -0.21 11.87 -25.80
N ASP A 91 -0.25 10.59 -26.21
CA ASP A 91 -1.09 10.10 -27.31
C ASP A 91 -2.58 10.34 -27.04
N HIS A 92 -3.00 10.29 -25.77
CA HIS A 92 -4.36 10.59 -25.33
C HIS A 92 -4.61 12.09 -25.07
N GLY A 93 -3.64 12.96 -25.40
CA GLY A 93 -3.76 14.41 -25.22
C GLY A 93 -3.79 14.89 -23.77
N VAL A 94 -3.39 14.05 -22.82
CA VAL A 94 -3.30 14.43 -21.39
C VAL A 94 -2.17 15.44 -21.22
N ARG A 95 -2.43 16.50 -20.47
CA ARG A 95 -1.47 17.55 -20.13
C ARG A 95 -1.29 17.75 -18.64
N HIS A 96 -2.15 17.15 -17.83
CA HIS A 96 -2.11 17.27 -16.39
C HIS A 96 -2.53 15.94 -15.76
N ILE A 97 -1.67 15.42 -14.90
CA ILE A 97 -1.96 14.19 -14.13
C ILE A 97 -2.18 14.50 -12.66
N HIS A 98 -3.09 13.76 -12.07
CA HIS A 98 -3.33 13.70 -10.63
C HIS A 98 -2.86 12.35 -10.11
N THR A 99 -2.13 12.33 -9.01
CA THR A 99 -1.74 11.10 -8.32
C THR A 99 -1.60 11.35 -6.83
N LEU A 100 -1.70 10.30 -6.02
CA LEU A 100 -1.34 10.40 -4.61
C LEU A 100 0.18 10.48 -4.47
N ASP A 101 0.66 11.19 -3.44
CA ASP A 101 2.09 11.14 -3.10
C ASP A 101 2.47 9.67 -2.85
N PRO A 102 3.37 9.09 -3.66
CA PRO A 102 3.71 7.67 -3.57
C PRO A 102 4.54 7.33 -2.34
N VAL A 103 5.08 8.34 -1.64
CA VAL A 103 6.01 8.22 -0.51
C VAL A 103 7.34 7.55 -0.90
N ASP A 104 7.35 6.80 -1.97
CA ASP A 104 8.57 6.23 -2.55
C ASP A 104 9.35 7.30 -3.33
N TYR A 105 10.59 7.53 -2.90
CA TYR A 105 11.44 8.56 -3.48
C TYR A 105 11.75 8.32 -4.97
N LEU A 106 12.06 7.07 -5.33
CA LEU A 106 12.44 6.74 -6.71
C LEU A 106 11.25 6.87 -7.66
N LEU A 107 10.07 6.38 -7.23
CA LEU A 107 8.85 6.52 -8.02
C LEU A 107 8.50 7.99 -8.23
N LYS A 108 8.55 8.78 -7.16
CA LYS A 108 8.26 10.23 -7.23
C LYS A 108 9.23 10.95 -8.17
N LYS A 109 10.53 10.73 -7.97
CA LYS A 109 11.57 11.33 -8.81
C LYS A 109 11.41 10.98 -10.29
N ARG A 110 11.17 9.70 -10.60
CA ARG A 110 10.95 9.26 -11.99
C ARG A 110 9.72 9.89 -12.62
N LEU A 111 8.63 10.03 -11.85
CA LEU A 111 7.43 10.71 -12.32
C LEU A 111 7.70 12.19 -12.63
N GLU A 112 8.40 12.89 -11.73
CA GLU A 112 8.77 14.29 -11.91
C GLU A 112 9.68 14.47 -13.13
N ASP A 113 10.71 13.64 -13.28
CA ASP A 113 11.65 13.68 -14.40
C ASP A 113 10.95 13.43 -15.76
N ASN A 114 10.04 12.44 -15.82
CA ASN A 114 9.30 12.14 -17.04
C ASN A 114 8.24 13.21 -17.37
N ALA A 115 7.55 13.73 -16.36
CA ALA A 115 6.58 14.80 -16.54
C ALA A 115 7.26 16.07 -17.08
N TYR A 116 8.42 16.43 -16.53
CA TYR A 116 9.21 17.55 -17.04
C TYR A 116 9.61 17.38 -18.52
N ARG A 117 10.09 16.18 -18.89
CA ARG A 117 10.46 15.90 -20.30
C ARG A 117 9.26 15.90 -21.25
N ALA A 118 8.09 15.54 -20.76
CA ALA A 118 6.85 15.44 -21.53
C ALA A 118 6.02 16.73 -21.52
N ASP A 119 6.47 17.78 -20.84
CA ASP A 119 5.73 19.02 -20.63
C ASP A 119 4.32 18.76 -20.02
N LEU A 120 4.25 17.84 -19.03
CA LEU A 120 3.04 17.54 -18.29
C LEU A 120 3.11 18.10 -16.86
N GLN A 121 1.98 18.56 -16.36
CA GLN A 121 1.85 18.99 -14.97
C GLN A 121 1.46 17.80 -14.07
N ILE A 122 1.94 17.81 -12.81
CA ILE A 122 1.55 16.85 -11.79
C ILE A 122 0.92 17.57 -10.61
N THR A 123 -0.28 17.15 -10.20
CA THR A 123 -0.85 17.48 -8.91
C THR A 123 -0.69 16.31 -7.95
N TRP A 124 0.08 16.53 -6.89
CA TRP A 124 0.25 15.58 -5.81
C TRP A 124 -0.87 15.71 -4.79
N HIS A 125 -1.62 14.64 -4.60
CA HIS A 125 -2.64 14.56 -3.55
C HIS A 125 -2.07 13.87 -2.32
N LYS A 126 -2.62 14.20 -1.15
CA LYS A 126 -2.24 13.55 0.11
C LYS A 126 -2.61 12.08 0.06
N THR A 127 -1.66 11.21 0.41
CA THR A 127 -1.95 9.79 0.60
C THR A 127 -2.71 9.55 1.91
N PRO A 128 -3.78 8.73 1.91
CA PRO A 128 -4.44 8.29 3.14
C PRO A 128 -3.66 7.20 3.89
N GLY A 129 -2.55 6.70 3.35
CA GLY A 129 -1.74 5.63 3.95
C GLY A 129 -0.99 6.02 5.22
N PHE A 130 -1.06 7.30 5.66
CA PHE A 130 -0.40 7.80 6.87
C PHE A 130 -1.35 8.58 7.76
N LEU A 131 -1.22 8.38 9.07
CA LEU A 131 -1.97 9.11 10.08
C LEU A 131 -1.60 10.60 10.16
N ASN A 132 -0.39 10.94 9.69
CA ASN A 132 0.15 12.28 9.72
C ASN A 132 0.33 12.84 8.31
N THR A 133 0.12 14.16 8.20
CA THR A 133 0.56 14.91 7.04
C THR A 133 2.03 15.33 7.18
N GLN A 134 2.70 15.61 6.06
CA GLN A 134 4.06 16.16 6.08
C GLN A 134 4.13 17.46 6.91
N ARG A 135 3.11 18.33 6.82
CA ARG A 135 3.03 19.56 7.63
C ARG A 135 3.05 19.27 9.13
N GLN A 136 2.31 18.24 9.59
CA GLN A 136 2.32 17.83 11.01
C GLN A 136 3.67 17.28 11.44
N ASN A 137 4.33 16.51 10.57
CA ASN A 137 5.67 16.00 10.85
C ASN A 137 6.71 17.13 10.89
N SER A 138 6.65 18.09 9.96
CA SER A 138 7.53 19.25 9.94
C SER A 138 7.34 20.12 11.19
N ALA A 139 6.10 20.42 11.56
CA ALA A 139 5.80 21.19 12.77
C ALA A 139 6.32 20.52 14.06
N TYR A 140 6.20 19.18 14.14
CA TYR A 140 6.82 18.45 15.26
C TYR A 140 8.35 18.55 15.24
N ARG A 141 8.97 18.49 14.05
CA ARG A 141 10.43 18.52 13.87
C ARG A 141 11.04 19.90 14.15
N GLU A 142 10.30 20.96 13.88
CA GLU A 142 10.76 22.36 13.90
C GLU A 142 11.46 22.75 15.22
N HIS A 143 11.00 22.17 16.35
CA HIS A 143 11.54 22.43 17.68
C HIS A 143 12.40 21.28 18.22
N LYS A 144 12.86 20.36 17.34
CA LYS A 144 13.63 19.18 17.74
C LYS A 144 14.96 19.12 17.01
N ASN A 145 16.05 18.94 17.75
CA ASN A 145 17.39 18.79 17.16
C ASN A 145 17.58 17.44 16.47
N ARG A 146 16.80 16.42 16.87
CA ARG A 146 16.88 15.05 16.32
C ARG A 146 15.51 14.37 16.34
N TRP A 147 15.35 13.38 15.48
CA TRP A 147 14.23 12.45 15.57
C TRP A 147 14.45 11.45 16.71
N TYR A 148 13.48 11.37 17.62
CA TYR A 148 13.45 10.38 18.68
C TYR A 148 12.07 9.71 18.71
N MET A 149 12.03 8.41 18.43
CA MET A 149 10.76 7.70 18.21
C MET A 149 9.86 7.69 19.44
N ALA A 150 10.42 7.54 20.64
CA ALA A 150 9.63 7.51 21.86
C ALA A 150 8.87 8.83 22.10
N ASP A 151 9.56 9.98 21.90
CA ASP A 151 8.94 11.32 22.04
C ASP A 151 7.87 11.54 20.98
N PHE A 152 8.16 11.15 19.73
CA PHE A 152 7.21 11.24 18.63
C PHE A 152 5.97 10.39 18.87
N TYR A 153 6.14 9.16 19.36
CA TYR A 153 5.06 8.25 19.70
C TYR A 153 4.15 8.83 20.80
N GLN A 154 4.73 9.36 21.88
CA GLN A 154 3.96 10.02 22.94
C GLN A 154 3.19 11.24 22.41
N PHE A 155 3.87 12.08 21.63
CA PHE A 155 3.24 13.25 20.99
C PHE A 155 2.06 12.84 20.12
N GLN A 156 2.20 11.77 19.30
CA GLN A 156 1.12 11.29 18.44
C GLN A 156 -0.05 10.72 19.25
N ARG A 157 0.21 9.94 20.29
CA ARG A 157 -0.85 9.41 21.16
C ARG A 157 -1.67 10.52 21.81
N LYS A 158 -1.01 11.56 22.33
CA LYS A 158 -1.69 12.73 22.89
C LYS A 158 -2.49 13.47 21.83
N ARG A 159 -1.87 13.78 20.69
CA ARG A 159 -2.53 14.51 19.58
C ARG A 159 -3.78 13.81 19.05
N MET A 160 -3.76 12.49 18.99
CA MET A 160 -4.85 11.66 18.45
C MET A 160 -5.80 11.16 19.54
N ASN A 161 -5.52 11.43 20.80
CA ASN A 161 -6.25 10.93 21.98
C ASN A 161 -6.39 9.39 21.98
N ILE A 162 -5.28 8.69 21.64
CA ILE A 162 -5.28 7.22 21.59
C ILE A 162 -4.66 6.64 22.85
N LEU A 163 -5.45 5.87 23.61
CA LEU A 163 -5.07 5.27 24.89
C LEU A 163 -4.47 6.31 25.86
N VAL A 164 -5.10 7.48 25.95
CA VAL A 164 -4.71 8.60 26.83
C VAL A 164 -5.93 9.02 27.62
N GLU A 165 -5.77 9.15 28.94
CA GLU A 165 -6.77 9.68 29.87
C GLU A 165 -6.09 10.72 30.76
N ASN A 166 -6.66 11.92 30.88
CA ASN A 166 -6.08 13.02 31.67
C ASN A 166 -4.60 13.28 31.37
N ASP A 167 -4.24 13.31 30.07
CA ASP A 167 -2.85 13.47 29.59
C ASP A 167 -1.87 12.35 30.02
N GLN A 168 -2.35 11.27 30.63
CA GLN A 168 -1.57 10.11 31.02
C GLN A 168 -1.88 8.90 30.17
N PRO A 169 -0.92 8.00 29.95
CA PRO A 169 -1.16 6.80 29.17
C PRO A 169 -2.04 5.79 29.95
N VAL A 170 -3.06 5.26 29.29
CA VAL A 170 -3.82 4.12 29.80
C VAL A 170 -2.85 2.98 30.10
N GLY A 171 -2.97 2.37 31.28
CA GLY A 171 -2.05 1.33 31.77
C GLY A 171 -0.74 1.87 32.37
N GLY A 172 -0.63 3.20 32.60
CA GLY A 172 0.47 3.83 33.34
C GLY A 172 1.82 3.91 32.60
N ARG A 173 1.90 3.44 31.35
CA ARG A 173 3.14 3.44 30.54
C ARG A 173 2.88 3.87 29.10
N TRP A 174 3.80 4.68 28.57
CA TRP A 174 3.74 5.11 27.16
C TRP A 174 4.10 4.00 26.18
N SER A 175 4.97 3.08 26.54
CA SER A 175 5.39 1.98 25.69
C SER A 175 5.66 0.71 26.49
N TYR A 176 5.33 -0.43 25.90
CA TYR A 176 5.66 -1.77 26.39
C TYR A 176 6.73 -2.44 25.50
N ASP A 177 7.47 -1.67 24.70
CA ASP A 177 8.42 -2.19 23.71
C ASP A 177 9.58 -3.00 24.33
N HIS A 178 9.93 -2.74 25.59
CA HIS A 178 10.92 -3.53 26.33
C HIS A 178 10.53 -5.02 26.47
N GLU A 179 9.25 -5.34 26.34
CA GLU A 179 8.74 -6.71 26.34
C GLU A 179 8.84 -7.39 24.95
N ASN A 180 9.05 -6.62 23.89
CA ASN A 180 8.93 -7.08 22.51
C ASN A 180 9.96 -8.18 22.13
N ARG A 181 11.11 -8.23 22.80
CA ARG A 181 12.19 -9.22 22.55
C ARG A 181 12.16 -10.43 23.48
N LYS A 182 11.22 -10.49 24.41
CA LYS A 182 11.07 -11.64 25.31
C LYS A 182 10.53 -12.84 24.53
N LYS A 183 11.06 -14.02 24.83
CA LYS A 183 10.56 -15.27 24.25
C LYS A 183 9.14 -15.56 24.77
N ILE A 184 8.30 -16.08 23.90
CA ILE A 184 6.99 -16.58 24.31
C ILE A 184 7.20 -17.77 25.26
N PRO A 185 6.61 -17.75 26.48
CA PRO A 185 6.71 -18.87 27.40
C PRO A 185 6.13 -20.15 26.79
N LYS A 186 6.77 -21.29 27.00
CA LYS A 186 6.37 -22.59 26.42
C LYS A 186 4.89 -22.91 26.60
N ARG A 187 4.33 -22.58 27.77
CA ARG A 187 2.89 -22.79 28.11
C ARG A 187 1.89 -22.08 27.18
N TYR A 188 2.35 -21.13 26.35
CA TYR A 188 1.50 -20.39 25.42
C TYR A 188 1.68 -20.83 23.96
N LEU A 189 2.64 -21.69 23.64
CA LEU A 189 2.89 -22.11 22.27
C LEU A 189 1.69 -22.81 21.64
N ASP A 190 1.00 -23.66 22.41
CA ASP A 190 -0.20 -24.38 21.97
C ASP A 190 -1.44 -23.48 21.89
N LYS A 191 -1.35 -22.25 22.41
CA LYS A 191 -2.43 -21.25 22.39
C LYS A 191 -2.27 -20.21 21.30
N ILE A 192 -1.22 -20.32 20.48
CA ILE A 192 -1.02 -19.42 19.35
C ILE A 192 -2.17 -19.62 18.36
N PRO A 193 -2.93 -18.58 18.02
CA PRO A 193 -4.02 -18.71 17.06
C PRO A 193 -3.51 -19.17 15.70
N THR A 194 -4.25 -20.07 15.07
CA THR A 194 -3.98 -20.46 13.68
C THR A 194 -4.34 -19.29 12.77
N MET A 195 -3.44 -18.96 11.86
CA MET A 195 -3.69 -17.91 10.87
C MET A 195 -4.69 -18.43 9.83
N GLU A 196 -5.79 -17.71 9.66
CA GLU A 196 -6.72 -17.93 8.57
C GLU A 196 -6.15 -17.35 7.27
N PHE A 197 -6.23 -18.13 6.20
CA PHE A 197 -5.83 -17.67 4.87
C PHE A 197 -7.04 -17.10 4.12
N ALA A 198 -6.77 -16.18 3.21
CA ALA A 198 -7.80 -15.60 2.37
C ALA A 198 -8.50 -16.66 1.49
N SER A 199 -9.78 -16.44 1.22
CA SER A 199 -10.54 -17.24 0.27
C SER A 199 -10.05 -17.02 -1.16
N LYS A 200 -10.10 -18.08 -1.96
CA LYS A 200 -9.72 -18.03 -3.38
C LYS A 200 -10.76 -17.27 -4.19
N THR A 201 -10.32 -16.27 -4.95
CA THR A 201 -11.15 -15.52 -5.89
C THR A 201 -10.71 -15.75 -7.34
N SER A 202 -11.53 -15.30 -8.32
CA SER A 202 -11.16 -15.28 -9.73
C SER A 202 -9.89 -14.47 -10.00
N TYR A 203 -9.67 -13.38 -9.25
CA TYR A 203 -8.46 -12.55 -9.33
C TYR A 203 -7.20 -13.32 -8.95
N HIS A 204 -7.27 -14.17 -7.92
CA HIS A 204 -6.16 -15.05 -7.55
C HIS A 204 -5.86 -16.07 -8.65
N VAL A 205 -6.89 -16.68 -9.25
CA VAL A 205 -6.72 -17.65 -10.33
C VAL A 205 -5.99 -17.02 -11.52
N ALA A 206 -6.43 -15.84 -11.95
CA ALA A 206 -5.81 -15.11 -13.04
C ALA A 206 -4.37 -14.69 -12.72
N ALA A 207 -4.13 -14.23 -11.48
CA ALA A 207 -2.78 -13.86 -11.02
C ALA A 207 -1.83 -15.06 -11.01
N ILE A 208 -2.26 -16.22 -10.51
CA ILE A 208 -1.46 -17.45 -10.50
C ILE A 208 -1.09 -17.88 -11.92
N ALA A 209 -2.04 -17.87 -12.85
CA ALA A 209 -1.78 -18.21 -14.25
C ALA A 209 -0.74 -17.26 -14.88
N ARG A 210 -0.84 -15.96 -14.59
CA ARG A 210 0.14 -14.96 -15.05
C ARG A 210 1.51 -15.14 -14.41
N LEU A 211 1.57 -15.47 -13.11
CA LEU A 211 2.83 -15.76 -12.41
C LEU A 211 3.58 -16.93 -13.05
N GLN A 212 2.88 -18.00 -13.36
CA GLN A 212 3.47 -19.17 -14.02
C GLN A 212 4.07 -18.82 -15.39
N LYS A 213 3.41 -17.93 -16.12
CA LYS A 213 3.84 -17.53 -17.46
C LYS A 213 5.01 -16.52 -17.45
N GLN A 214 4.97 -15.53 -16.57
CA GLN A 214 5.88 -14.38 -16.63
C GLN A 214 6.94 -14.36 -15.50
N PHE A 215 6.65 -14.97 -14.34
CA PHE A 215 7.45 -14.83 -13.12
C PHE A 215 7.81 -16.19 -12.49
N SER A 216 7.80 -17.28 -13.28
CA SER A 216 8.12 -18.62 -12.78
C SER A 216 9.52 -18.75 -12.19
N HIS A 217 10.46 -17.91 -12.66
CA HIS A 217 11.84 -17.85 -12.19
C HIS A 217 12.04 -17.01 -10.91
N HIS A 218 10.98 -16.37 -10.40
CA HIS A 218 11.00 -15.62 -9.15
C HIS A 218 10.93 -16.54 -7.92
N PRO A 219 11.53 -16.16 -6.77
CA PRO A 219 11.54 -16.98 -5.57
C PRO A 219 10.14 -17.16 -4.97
N GLY A 220 9.96 -18.26 -4.23
CA GLY A 220 8.76 -18.55 -3.46
C GLY A 220 7.72 -19.37 -4.22
N ASN A 221 6.56 -19.55 -3.59
CA ASN A 221 5.44 -20.31 -4.13
C ASN A 221 4.24 -19.39 -4.33
N GLY A 222 3.97 -19.05 -5.58
CA GLY A 222 2.83 -18.23 -5.98
C GLY A 222 1.49 -18.98 -6.07
N GLN A 223 1.46 -20.29 -5.82
CA GLN A 223 0.21 -21.09 -5.85
C GLN A 223 -0.61 -20.95 -4.56
N LYS A 224 0.08 -20.69 -3.44
CA LYS A 224 -0.56 -20.54 -2.15
C LYS A 224 -1.25 -19.17 -2.05
N ILE A 225 -2.52 -19.18 -1.69
CA ILE A 225 -3.28 -17.94 -1.42
C ILE A 225 -3.16 -17.65 0.06
N ILE A 226 -2.62 -16.47 0.37
CA ILE A 226 -2.39 -16.01 1.75
C ILE A 226 -3.20 -14.75 2.03
N TYR A 227 -3.19 -13.79 1.12
CA TYR A 227 -3.71 -12.44 1.34
C TYR A 227 -5.03 -12.22 0.63
N PRO A 228 -5.99 -11.51 1.26
CA PRO A 228 -7.16 -11.02 0.58
C PRO A 228 -6.78 -9.95 -0.46
N VAL A 229 -7.56 -9.85 -1.52
CA VAL A 229 -7.29 -8.90 -2.62
C VAL A 229 -8.43 -7.93 -2.88
N THR A 230 -9.59 -8.12 -2.24
CA THR A 230 -10.70 -7.17 -2.28
C THR A 230 -10.73 -6.34 -0.99
N HIS A 231 -11.29 -5.13 -1.05
CA HIS A 231 -11.46 -4.30 0.15
C HIS A 231 -12.33 -4.98 1.20
N GLN A 232 -13.40 -5.66 0.76
CA GLN A 232 -14.31 -6.36 1.65
C GLN A 232 -13.63 -7.52 2.37
N ASP A 233 -12.94 -8.40 1.63
CA ASP A 233 -12.24 -9.55 2.21
C ASP A 233 -11.11 -9.10 3.15
N ALA A 234 -10.41 -8.01 2.79
CA ALA A 234 -9.36 -7.44 3.64
C ALA A 234 -9.92 -6.89 4.96
N GLN A 235 -11.08 -6.23 4.91
CA GLN A 235 -11.75 -5.75 6.11
C GLN A 235 -12.23 -6.91 6.99
N GLN A 236 -12.85 -7.92 6.40
CA GLN A 236 -13.30 -9.11 7.14
C GLN A 236 -12.12 -9.85 7.79
N TRP A 237 -10.99 -9.94 7.08
CA TRP A 237 -9.79 -10.58 7.60
C TRP A 237 -9.21 -9.81 8.80
N LEU A 238 -9.18 -8.47 8.72
CA LEU A 238 -8.78 -7.60 9.82
C LEU A 238 -9.72 -7.75 11.03
N ASP A 239 -11.04 -7.74 10.80
CA ASP A 239 -12.04 -7.86 11.85
C ASP A 239 -11.94 -9.23 12.55
N SER A 240 -11.72 -10.31 11.80
CA SER A 240 -11.46 -11.64 12.34
C SER A 240 -10.20 -11.68 13.20
N PHE A 241 -9.12 -11.05 12.73
CA PHE A 241 -7.89 -10.94 13.51
C PHE A 241 -8.09 -10.16 14.80
N LEU A 242 -8.77 -9.03 14.76
CA LEU A 242 -9.02 -8.21 15.96
C LEU A 242 -9.90 -8.93 16.96
N SER A 243 -10.94 -9.64 16.51
CA SER A 243 -11.90 -10.33 17.37
C SER A 243 -11.35 -11.62 17.97
N ASN A 244 -10.60 -12.40 17.20
CA ASN A 244 -10.18 -13.75 17.58
C ASN A 244 -8.65 -13.85 17.79
N GLY A 245 -7.86 -13.29 16.87
CA GLY A 245 -6.41 -13.40 16.89
C GLY A 245 -5.77 -12.50 17.93
N PHE A 246 -6.12 -11.21 17.92
CA PHE A 246 -5.51 -10.21 18.81
C PHE A 246 -5.87 -10.44 20.27
N VAL A 247 -7.14 -10.73 20.55
CA VAL A 247 -7.64 -10.99 21.93
C VAL A 247 -6.93 -12.20 22.53
N ASN A 248 -6.64 -13.23 21.75
CA ASN A 248 -5.93 -14.43 22.21
C ASN A 248 -4.41 -14.23 22.32
N LEU A 249 -3.83 -13.27 21.60
CA LEU A 249 -2.40 -12.94 21.68
C LEU A 249 -2.07 -11.96 22.81
N ALA A 250 -2.99 -11.06 23.14
CA ALA A 250 -2.77 -10.04 24.18
C ALA A 250 -2.37 -10.62 25.56
N PRO A 251 -3.01 -11.69 26.08
CA PRO A 251 -2.61 -12.29 27.35
C PRO A 251 -1.24 -12.97 27.34
N MET A 252 -0.68 -13.28 26.16
CA MET A 252 0.61 -13.96 26.04
C MET A 252 1.80 -13.05 26.36
N LYS A 253 1.58 -11.73 26.35
CA LYS A 253 2.60 -10.72 26.63
C LYS A 253 2.50 -10.11 28.03
N MET A 254 1.44 -10.39 28.78
CA MET A 254 1.33 -9.89 30.15
C MET A 254 1.91 -10.91 31.13
N PRO A 255 2.74 -10.47 32.09
CA PRO A 255 3.25 -11.31 33.17
C PRO A 255 2.13 -11.80 34.07
#